data_b1a28ecc92665fc64797477db92e99c1
#
_entry.id   b1a28ecc92665fc64797477db92e99c1
#
_cell.length_a   1.000
_cell.length_b   1.000
_cell.length_c   1.000
_cell.angle_alpha   90.00
_cell.angle_beta   90.00
_cell.angle_gamma   90.00
#
_symmetry.space_group_name_H-M   'P 1'
#
loop_
_entity.id
_entity.type
_entity.pdbx_description
1 polymer ?
#
loop_
_entity_poly.entity_id
_entity_poly.type
_entity_poly.pdbx_seq_one_letter_code
_entity_poly.pdbx_strand_id
1 'polypeptide(L)'
;MARDSLYPVSVKAGKPILGMLPTGWQKLSLEKCLNIEARKAYIQDNQEYDLVTVKRSRGGVIRREHLKGKDISVKSQFYIKEGDFLISKRQIVHGACGLVPKELSGSIVSNEYCVLTGKSGFYLPYMEFLSESLYFQQTCFHSSIGVHIEKMIFKLDSWFKWPFNIPPLSEQKRIVKILSTWDKAISVTEKLLANSQQQKKALMQQLVTGKKRLLDENGVRFSGEWKRVKLGAIADINSGGTPKSTVEEYYGGNIPWVSISDMTSNVKWIATTEKYLTELGLNSSSARIYPKNSVLYAMYASIGECSIAAVNLTSSQAILGIRPKDCLNYEFLYFYLTSLKEKIKLQGQQGTQSNLNAGMVKEFELDLPSIREQQKIAAVLSAADAEISTLEKKLACLRDEKKALMQQLLTGKRRVKVDEAVAE
;
A
#
# COMPACT_ATOMS: atom_id res chain seq x y z
N MET A 1 -15.91 10.11 7.96
CA MET A 1 -15.73 9.08 6.93
C MET A 1 -16.38 7.80 7.40
N ALA A 2 -17.19 7.25 6.55
CA ALA A 2 -18.22 6.31 6.89
C ALA A 2 -17.70 4.98 7.47
N ARG A 3 -18.37 4.49 8.52
CA ARG A 3 -18.22 3.13 9.05
C ARG A 3 -18.43 2.02 8.01
N ASP A 4 -18.81 2.39 6.80
CA ASP A 4 -19.05 1.50 5.66
C ASP A 4 -17.83 0.79 5.09
N SER A 5 -16.61 1.29 5.31
CA SER A 5 -15.37 0.66 4.87
C SER A 5 -14.91 -0.51 5.76
N LEU A 6 -15.53 -0.71 6.92
CA LEU A 6 -15.18 -1.76 7.90
C LEU A 6 -15.81 -3.13 7.56
N TYR A 7 -16.80 -3.18 6.67
CA TYR A 7 -17.48 -4.42 6.34
C TYR A 7 -16.94 -5.03 5.04
N PRO A 8 -16.64 -6.35 5.03
CA PRO A 8 -16.26 -7.04 3.81
C PRO A 8 -17.33 -6.91 2.72
N VAL A 9 -16.91 -6.83 1.46
CA VAL A 9 -17.83 -6.76 0.31
C VAL A 9 -18.83 -7.91 0.30
N SER A 10 -18.41 -9.11 0.76
CA SER A 10 -19.22 -10.30 0.91
C SER A 10 -20.47 -10.12 1.78
N VAL A 11 -20.42 -9.25 2.78
CA VAL A 11 -21.54 -8.95 3.68
C VAL A 11 -22.59 -8.09 2.98
N LYS A 12 -22.17 -7.21 2.07
CA LYS A 12 -23.06 -6.31 1.30
C LYS A 12 -23.66 -6.97 0.07
N ALA A 13 -23.06 -8.06 -0.43
CA ALA A 13 -23.38 -8.65 -1.74
C ALA A 13 -24.59 -9.58 -1.76
N GLY A 14 -25.32 -9.76 -0.63
CA GLY A 14 -26.54 -10.59 -0.57
C GLY A 14 -26.28 -12.09 -0.54
N LYS A 15 -27.24 -12.88 -1.01
CA LYS A 15 -27.15 -14.35 -0.99
C LYS A 15 -26.07 -14.88 -1.94
N PRO A 16 -25.34 -15.94 -1.56
CA PRO A 16 -24.35 -16.58 -2.43
C PRO A 16 -25.01 -17.13 -3.70
N ILE A 17 -24.51 -16.74 -4.85
CA ILE A 17 -24.94 -17.26 -6.16
C ILE A 17 -23.78 -18.03 -6.76
N LEU A 18 -23.92 -19.35 -6.84
CA LEU A 18 -22.97 -20.20 -7.55
C LEU A 18 -23.18 -20.01 -9.06
N GLY A 19 -22.13 -19.67 -9.78
CA GLY A 19 -22.17 -19.55 -11.24
C GLY A 19 -22.49 -20.87 -11.94
N MET A 20 -22.65 -20.82 -13.27
CA MET A 20 -22.85 -22.00 -14.09
C MET A 20 -21.71 -23.00 -13.90
N LEU A 21 -22.04 -24.30 -13.94
CA LEU A 21 -21.06 -25.39 -13.88
C LEU A 21 -20.29 -25.47 -15.20
N PRO A 22 -18.96 -25.25 -15.20
CA PRO A 22 -18.16 -25.39 -16.40
C PRO A 22 -18.10 -26.88 -16.85
N THR A 23 -18.00 -27.10 -18.14
CA THR A 23 -17.86 -28.47 -18.70
C THR A 23 -16.64 -29.19 -18.11
N GLY A 24 -16.81 -30.40 -17.65
CA GLY A 24 -15.77 -31.23 -17.03
C GLY A 24 -15.45 -30.88 -15.57
N TRP A 25 -16.10 -29.87 -14.98
CA TRP A 25 -16.04 -29.61 -13.54
C TRP A 25 -17.16 -30.36 -12.81
N GLN A 26 -16.99 -30.53 -11.51
CA GLN A 26 -17.99 -31.17 -10.67
C GLN A 26 -18.57 -30.20 -9.65
N LYS A 27 -19.89 -30.26 -9.46
CA LYS A 27 -20.54 -29.51 -8.38
C LYS A 27 -20.50 -30.36 -7.11
N LEU A 28 -19.62 -30.00 -6.18
CA LEU A 28 -19.37 -30.76 -4.96
C LEU A 28 -19.58 -29.86 -3.72
N SER A 29 -20.10 -30.46 -2.65
CA SER A 29 -20.02 -29.84 -1.31
C SER A 29 -18.58 -29.93 -0.77
N LEU A 30 -18.15 -28.96 0.02
CA LEU A 30 -16.79 -28.98 0.58
C LEU A 30 -16.56 -30.15 1.55
N GLU A 31 -17.60 -30.71 2.11
CA GLU A 31 -17.56 -31.98 2.87
C GLU A 31 -16.96 -33.12 2.06
N LYS A 32 -17.20 -33.15 0.73
CA LYS A 32 -16.62 -34.17 -0.17
C LYS A 32 -15.14 -33.85 -0.53
N CYS A 33 -14.68 -32.64 -0.29
CA CYS A 33 -13.35 -32.18 -0.66
C CYS A 33 -12.37 -32.15 0.50
N LEU A 34 -12.85 -31.98 1.73
CA LEU A 34 -12.02 -31.66 2.90
C LEU A 34 -12.24 -32.64 4.04
N ASN A 35 -11.19 -32.88 4.84
CA ASN A 35 -11.24 -33.53 6.15
C ASN A 35 -11.07 -32.50 7.24
N ILE A 36 -11.72 -32.76 8.39
CA ILE A 36 -11.47 -32.01 9.64
C ILE A 36 -10.36 -32.73 10.40
N GLU A 37 -9.34 -32.01 10.78
CA GLU A 37 -8.23 -32.53 11.58
C GLU A 37 -8.36 -32.10 13.04
N ALA A 38 -8.15 -33.05 13.95
CA ALA A 38 -8.22 -32.83 15.39
C ALA A 38 -7.01 -33.46 16.10
N ARG A 39 -5.81 -33.01 15.71
CA ARG A 39 -4.54 -33.51 16.31
C ARG A 39 -4.34 -32.87 17.68
N LYS A 40 -4.96 -33.44 18.72
CA LYS A 40 -4.96 -32.91 20.07
C LYS A 40 -3.55 -32.72 20.64
N ALA A 41 -3.27 -31.54 21.16
CA ALA A 41 -2.02 -31.23 21.87
C ALA A 41 -2.26 -31.29 23.38
N TYR A 42 -1.52 -32.16 24.07
CA TYR A 42 -1.56 -32.29 25.52
C TYR A 42 -0.50 -31.35 26.10
N ILE A 43 -0.93 -30.19 26.55
CA ILE A 43 -0.05 -29.11 26.99
C ILE A 43 0.63 -29.49 28.32
N GLN A 44 1.97 -29.51 28.30
CA GLN A 44 2.82 -29.76 29.46
C GLN A 44 3.44 -28.46 29.95
N ASP A 45 3.40 -28.21 31.24
CA ASP A 45 3.74 -26.90 31.84
C ASP A 45 5.18 -26.42 31.51
N ASN A 46 6.13 -27.35 31.41
CA ASN A 46 7.54 -27.03 31.16
C ASN A 46 7.94 -27.01 29.67
N GLN A 47 7.04 -27.41 28.78
CA GLN A 47 7.29 -27.41 27.32
C GLN A 47 6.94 -26.07 26.71
N GLU A 48 7.70 -25.66 25.71
CA GLU A 48 7.46 -24.43 24.95
C GLU A 48 6.64 -24.72 23.69
N TYR A 49 5.75 -23.79 23.36
CA TYR A 49 4.82 -23.90 22.23
C TYR A 49 4.74 -22.59 21.45
N ASP A 50 4.71 -22.70 20.14
CA ASP A 50 4.36 -21.61 19.25
C ASP A 50 2.83 -21.56 19.07
N LEU A 51 2.22 -20.48 19.47
CA LEU A 51 0.81 -20.20 19.22
C LEU A 51 0.68 -19.37 17.96
N VAL A 52 -0.26 -19.71 17.09
CA VAL A 52 -0.49 -18.99 15.86
C VAL A 52 -1.82 -18.25 15.84
N THR A 53 -1.91 -17.28 14.96
CA THR A 53 -3.16 -16.60 14.59
C THR A 53 -3.27 -16.50 13.08
N VAL A 54 -4.50 -16.32 12.60
CA VAL A 54 -4.77 -16.09 11.18
C VAL A 54 -5.21 -14.64 11.00
N LYS A 55 -4.47 -13.88 10.21
CA LYS A 55 -4.77 -12.48 9.94
C LYS A 55 -6.02 -12.32 9.10
N ARG A 56 -6.77 -11.24 9.35
CA ARG A 56 -7.90 -10.81 8.52
C ARG A 56 -7.43 -10.55 7.07
N SER A 57 -8.38 -10.46 6.16
CA SER A 57 -8.13 -10.16 4.73
C SER A 57 -7.15 -11.12 4.05
N ARG A 58 -7.18 -12.41 4.45
CA ARG A 58 -6.26 -13.44 3.97
C ARG A 58 -4.78 -13.10 4.16
N GLY A 59 -4.49 -12.42 5.25
CA GLY A 59 -3.12 -12.00 5.62
C GLY A 59 -2.23 -13.15 6.10
N GLY A 60 -2.67 -14.41 5.95
CA GLY A 60 -1.90 -15.62 6.26
C GLY A 60 -1.90 -16.04 7.71
N VAL A 61 -1.28 -17.18 7.95
CA VAL A 61 -1.05 -17.76 9.27
C VAL A 61 0.28 -17.21 9.79
N ILE A 62 0.29 -16.66 10.99
CA ILE A 62 1.50 -16.08 11.59
C ILE A 62 1.66 -16.53 13.04
N ARG A 63 2.90 -16.55 13.53
CA ARG A 63 3.16 -16.72 14.96
C ARG A 63 2.57 -15.54 15.73
N ARG A 64 1.78 -15.85 16.76
CA ARG A 64 1.21 -14.87 17.69
C ARG A 64 2.10 -14.69 18.91
N GLU A 65 2.47 -15.83 19.55
CA GLU A 65 3.22 -15.89 20.80
C GLU A 65 4.05 -17.15 20.85
N HIS A 66 5.11 -17.13 21.66
CA HIS A 66 5.89 -18.29 22.05
C HIS A 66 5.81 -18.39 23.57
N LEU A 67 5.19 -19.43 24.11
CA LEU A 67 4.87 -19.53 25.53
C LEU A 67 5.23 -20.91 26.08
N LYS A 68 5.58 -20.94 27.38
CA LYS A 68 5.60 -22.18 28.15
C LYS A 68 4.18 -22.68 28.40
N GLY A 69 4.00 -23.98 28.47
CA GLY A 69 2.69 -24.58 28.62
C GLY A 69 1.93 -24.10 29.86
N LYS A 70 2.62 -23.81 30.98
CA LYS A 70 2.01 -23.22 32.16
C LYS A 70 1.36 -21.86 31.93
N ASP A 71 1.88 -21.08 30.99
CA ASP A 71 1.43 -19.73 30.67
C ASP A 71 0.30 -19.72 29.63
N ILE A 72 -0.05 -20.89 29.08
CA ILE A 72 -1.15 -21.05 28.11
C ILE A 72 -2.46 -21.20 28.87
N SER A 73 -3.31 -20.18 28.80
CA SER A 73 -4.59 -20.15 29.54
C SER A 73 -5.60 -21.17 29.02
N VAL A 74 -5.72 -21.38 27.72
CA VAL A 74 -6.63 -22.37 27.11
C VAL A 74 -5.86 -23.66 26.84
N LYS A 75 -6.12 -24.70 27.64
CA LYS A 75 -5.42 -26.00 27.52
C LYS A 75 -5.92 -26.89 26.36
N SER A 76 -7.10 -26.61 25.79
CA SER A 76 -7.61 -27.35 24.64
C SER A 76 -6.97 -26.82 23.36
N GLN A 77 -5.86 -27.42 22.98
CA GLN A 77 -5.05 -27.04 21.83
C GLN A 77 -4.93 -28.20 20.84
N PHE A 78 -4.62 -27.86 19.58
CA PHE A 78 -4.44 -28.81 18.48
C PHE A 78 -3.17 -28.47 17.70
N TYR A 79 -2.39 -29.50 17.36
CA TYR A 79 -1.23 -29.34 16.49
C TYR A 79 -1.64 -29.09 15.05
N ILE A 80 -0.92 -28.20 14.40
CA ILE A 80 -1.03 -27.92 12.98
C ILE A 80 0.25 -28.38 12.25
N LYS A 81 0.10 -28.68 10.97
CA LYS A 81 1.20 -29.10 10.08
C LYS A 81 1.28 -28.20 8.86
N GLU A 82 2.46 -28.16 8.24
CA GLU A 82 2.64 -27.54 6.94
C GLU A 82 1.56 -28.03 5.96
N GLY A 83 0.96 -27.08 5.23
CA GLY A 83 -0.06 -27.36 4.23
C GLY A 83 -1.48 -27.55 4.78
N ASP A 84 -1.73 -27.61 6.10
CA ASP A 84 -3.08 -27.54 6.65
C ASP A 84 -3.74 -26.21 6.28
N PHE A 85 -5.04 -26.20 6.03
CA PHE A 85 -5.80 -24.97 5.83
C PHE A 85 -6.53 -24.59 7.11
N LEU A 86 -6.21 -23.41 7.66
CA LEU A 86 -6.81 -22.90 8.89
C LEU A 86 -7.94 -21.92 8.60
N ILE A 87 -9.01 -22.03 9.40
CA ILE A 87 -10.11 -21.06 9.42
C ILE A 87 -10.30 -20.59 10.86
N SER A 88 -10.25 -19.27 11.11
CA SER A 88 -10.66 -18.69 12.38
C SER A 88 -12.17 -18.59 12.45
N LYS A 89 -12.80 -19.32 13.39
CA LYS A 89 -14.27 -19.36 13.55
C LYS A 89 -14.88 -17.99 13.86
N ARG A 90 -14.14 -17.09 14.50
CA ARG A 90 -14.61 -15.74 14.86
C ARG A 90 -14.30 -14.69 13.80
N GLN A 91 -13.31 -14.94 12.93
CA GLN A 91 -12.80 -13.91 12.04
C GLN A 91 -12.89 -14.29 10.55
N ILE A 92 -13.49 -15.43 10.23
CA ILE A 92 -13.62 -15.87 8.82
C ILE A 92 -14.43 -14.90 7.97
N VAL A 93 -15.42 -14.24 8.54
CA VAL A 93 -16.21 -13.20 7.86
C VAL A 93 -15.33 -12.05 7.37
N HIS A 94 -14.22 -11.80 8.07
CA HIS A 94 -13.18 -10.87 7.68
C HIS A 94 -12.05 -11.51 6.87
N GLY A 95 -12.24 -12.74 6.37
CA GLY A 95 -11.28 -13.45 5.55
C GLY A 95 -10.08 -14.02 6.32
N ALA A 96 -10.24 -14.36 7.61
CA ALA A 96 -9.18 -14.98 8.40
C ALA A 96 -9.11 -16.49 8.14
N CYS A 97 -8.48 -16.86 7.04
CA CYS A 97 -8.14 -18.23 6.64
C CYS A 97 -6.84 -18.24 5.85
N GLY A 98 -6.18 -19.40 5.76
CA GLY A 98 -4.96 -19.58 4.98
C GLY A 98 -4.26 -20.90 5.25
N LEU A 99 -3.28 -21.25 4.40
CA LEU A 99 -2.41 -22.40 4.56
C LEU A 99 -1.37 -22.18 5.65
N VAL A 100 -1.06 -23.23 6.37
CA VAL A 100 0.04 -23.25 7.35
C VAL A 100 1.37 -23.31 6.59
N PRO A 101 2.26 -22.32 6.74
CA PRO A 101 3.57 -22.34 6.13
C PRO A 101 4.50 -23.31 6.88
N LYS A 102 5.58 -23.71 6.22
CA LYS A 102 6.54 -24.72 6.72
C LYS A 102 7.12 -24.36 8.10
N GLU A 103 7.47 -23.10 8.28
CA GLU A 103 8.05 -22.57 9.53
C GLU A 103 7.14 -22.61 10.75
N LEU A 104 5.84 -22.79 10.53
CA LEU A 104 4.83 -22.90 11.60
C LEU A 104 4.31 -24.33 11.78
N SER A 105 4.87 -25.31 11.08
CA SER A 105 4.55 -26.72 11.30
C SER A 105 4.93 -27.14 12.72
N GLY A 106 4.02 -27.82 13.43
CA GLY A 106 4.21 -28.19 14.84
C GLY A 106 3.73 -27.13 15.84
N SER A 107 3.32 -25.95 15.39
CA SER A 107 2.63 -24.96 16.24
C SER A 107 1.25 -25.44 16.66
N ILE A 108 0.63 -24.72 17.59
CA ILE A 108 -0.66 -25.07 18.15
C ILE A 108 -1.72 -23.98 17.94
N VAL A 109 -2.98 -24.42 17.86
CA VAL A 109 -4.17 -23.56 17.79
C VAL A 109 -5.23 -24.04 18.77
N SER A 110 -6.04 -23.12 19.29
CA SER A 110 -7.19 -23.45 20.14
C SER A 110 -8.36 -23.99 19.30
N ASN A 111 -9.40 -24.46 19.98
CA ASN A 111 -10.67 -24.90 19.37
C ASN A 111 -11.44 -23.78 18.63
N GLU A 112 -10.98 -22.53 18.71
CA GLU A 112 -11.49 -21.40 17.92
C GLU A 112 -11.09 -21.46 16.44
N TYR A 113 -10.25 -22.43 16.07
CA TYR A 113 -9.83 -22.67 14.69
C TYR A 113 -10.38 -23.99 14.17
N CYS A 114 -10.67 -24.03 12.86
CA CYS A 114 -10.85 -25.27 12.13
C CYS A 114 -9.54 -25.59 11.42
N VAL A 115 -9.06 -26.82 11.55
CA VAL A 115 -7.89 -27.35 10.82
C VAL A 115 -8.40 -28.31 9.75
N LEU A 116 -8.11 -28.03 8.50
CA LEU A 116 -8.64 -28.78 7.37
C LEU A 116 -7.51 -29.35 6.50
N THR A 117 -7.72 -30.55 5.98
CA THR A 117 -6.84 -31.19 4.98
C THR A 117 -7.65 -31.59 3.74
N GLY A 118 -6.96 -31.80 2.61
CA GLY A 118 -7.62 -32.21 1.36
C GLY A 118 -7.92 -33.70 1.33
N LYS A 119 -9.10 -34.09 0.81
CA LYS A 119 -9.42 -35.48 0.42
C LYS A 119 -8.78 -35.82 -0.94
N SER A 120 -8.75 -37.10 -1.27
CA SER A 120 -8.36 -37.55 -2.60
C SER A 120 -9.15 -36.80 -3.70
N GLY A 121 -8.44 -36.29 -4.70
CA GLY A 121 -9.05 -35.50 -5.78
C GLY A 121 -9.16 -33.98 -5.50
N PHE A 122 -8.82 -33.54 -4.29
CA PHE A 122 -8.81 -32.11 -3.95
C PHE A 122 -7.42 -31.61 -3.54
N TYR A 123 -6.88 -30.68 -4.32
CA TYR A 123 -5.58 -30.06 -4.07
C TYR A 123 -5.74 -28.90 -3.08
N LEU A 124 -5.36 -29.10 -1.83
CA LEU A 124 -5.63 -28.16 -0.74
C LEU A 124 -5.08 -26.73 -0.99
N PRO A 125 -3.92 -26.49 -1.64
CA PRO A 125 -3.48 -25.14 -1.99
C PRO A 125 -4.45 -24.36 -2.89
N TYR A 126 -5.36 -25.05 -3.61
CA TYR A 126 -6.42 -24.39 -4.37
C TYR A 126 -7.38 -23.60 -3.47
N MET A 127 -7.51 -24.00 -2.19
CA MET A 127 -8.34 -23.28 -1.21
C MET A 127 -7.89 -21.85 -0.96
N GLU A 128 -6.60 -21.54 -1.06
CA GLU A 128 -6.14 -20.16 -0.88
C GLU A 128 -6.80 -19.23 -1.90
N PHE A 129 -6.77 -19.62 -3.17
CA PHE A 129 -7.37 -18.82 -4.24
C PHE A 129 -8.90 -18.89 -4.21
N LEU A 130 -9.46 -20.07 -3.94
CA LEU A 130 -10.91 -20.22 -3.80
C LEU A 130 -11.46 -19.30 -2.71
N SER A 131 -10.73 -19.13 -1.60
CA SER A 131 -11.11 -18.26 -0.49
C SER A 131 -11.15 -16.77 -0.85
N GLU A 132 -10.49 -16.35 -1.94
CA GLU A 132 -10.55 -14.99 -2.46
C GLU A 132 -11.83 -14.73 -3.27
N SER A 133 -12.55 -15.77 -3.69
CA SER A 133 -13.79 -15.62 -4.45
C SER A 133 -14.90 -15.01 -3.58
N LEU A 134 -15.72 -14.16 -4.20
CA LEU A 134 -16.87 -13.56 -3.53
C LEU A 134 -17.84 -14.64 -3.01
N TYR A 135 -18.06 -15.68 -3.81
CA TYR A 135 -18.94 -16.78 -3.45
C TYR A 135 -18.48 -17.49 -2.17
N PHE A 136 -17.19 -17.81 -2.06
CA PHE A 136 -16.63 -18.42 -0.83
C PHE A 136 -16.87 -17.52 0.39
N GLN A 137 -16.56 -16.26 0.27
CA GLN A 137 -16.72 -15.28 1.36
C GLN A 137 -18.18 -15.14 1.79
N GLN A 138 -19.12 -15.10 0.84
CA GLN A 138 -20.54 -15.06 1.11
C GLN A 138 -21.01 -16.36 1.82
N THR A 139 -20.57 -17.54 1.38
CA THR A 139 -20.92 -18.79 2.05
C THR A 139 -20.41 -18.84 3.49
N CYS A 140 -19.21 -18.31 3.75
CA CYS A 140 -18.69 -18.18 5.11
C CYS A 140 -19.55 -17.25 5.96
N PHE A 141 -19.95 -16.10 5.43
CA PHE A 141 -20.85 -15.17 6.14
C PHE A 141 -22.20 -15.82 6.45
N HIS A 142 -22.85 -16.43 5.47
CA HIS A 142 -24.15 -17.10 5.64
C HIS A 142 -24.09 -18.35 6.52
N SER A 143 -22.92 -18.92 6.73
CA SER A 143 -22.68 -20.02 7.69
C SER A 143 -22.19 -19.53 9.05
N SER A 144 -22.22 -18.23 9.32
CA SER A 144 -21.83 -17.63 10.61
C SER A 144 -23.06 -17.09 11.32
N ILE A 145 -23.16 -17.32 12.64
CA ILE A 145 -24.32 -16.95 13.46
C ILE A 145 -23.91 -15.85 14.44
N GLY A 146 -24.68 -14.78 14.52
CA GLY A 146 -24.49 -13.66 15.44
C GLY A 146 -25.16 -12.39 14.94
N VAL A 147 -25.51 -11.49 15.86
CA VAL A 147 -26.18 -10.21 15.52
C VAL A 147 -25.17 -9.17 15.01
N HIS A 148 -24.00 -9.15 15.62
CA HIS A 148 -22.92 -8.22 15.24
C HIS A 148 -21.80 -8.97 14.53
N ILE A 149 -21.34 -8.46 13.40
CA ILE A 149 -20.31 -9.09 12.54
C ILE A 149 -19.04 -9.46 13.32
N GLU A 150 -18.61 -8.63 14.28
CA GLU A 150 -17.43 -8.88 15.11
C GLU A 150 -17.64 -9.99 16.15
N LYS A 151 -18.89 -10.42 16.38
CA LYS A 151 -19.26 -11.47 17.35
C LYS A 151 -19.83 -12.72 16.68
N MET A 152 -19.85 -12.77 15.35
CA MET A 152 -20.33 -13.93 14.63
C MET A 152 -19.44 -15.16 14.86
N ILE A 153 -20.05 -16.32 14.94
CA ILE A 153 -19.36 -17.60 15.08
C ILE A 153 -19.66 -18.48 13.87
N PHE A 154 -18.62 -18.86 13.16
CA PHE A 154 -18.69 -19.72 11.99
C PHE A 154 -19.10 -21.15 12.37
N LYS A 155 -20.03 -21.70 11.59
CA LYS A 155 -20.55 -23.07 11.71
C LYS A 155 -20.05 -23.91 10.55
N LEU A 156 -18.98 -24.67 10.79
CA LEU A 156 -18.32 -25.50 9.78
C LEU A 156 -19.28 -26.49 9.11
N ASP A 157 -20.14 -27.17 9.90
CA ASP A 157 -21.09 -28.15 9.39
C ASP A 157 -22.12 -27.54 8.43
N SER A 158 -22.54 -26.30 8.67
CA SER A 158 -23.42 -25.55 7.78
C SER A 158 -22.68 -25.16 6.50
N TRP A 159 -21.43 -24.72 6.63
CA TRP A 159 -20.62 -24.30 5.51
C TRP A 159 -20.23 -25.47 4.60
N PHE A 160 -19.96 -26.63 5.13
CA PHE A 160 -19.62 -27.84 4.38
C PHE A 160 -20.71 -28.29 3.41
N LYS A 161 -21.96 -27.90 3.63
CA LYS A 161 -23.10 -28.24 2.76
C LYS A 161 -23.19 -27.36 1.50
N TRP A 162 -22.49 -26.21 1.50
CA TRP A 162 -22.51 -25.34 0.32
C TRP A 162 -21.83 -26.01 -0.88
N PRO A 163 -22.47 -25.99 -2.06
CA PRO A 163 -21.89 -26.54 -3.27
C PRO A 163 -20.85 -25.58 -3.87
N PHE A 164 -19.80 -26.13 -4.43
CA PHE A 164 -18.77 -25.40 -5.18
C PHE A 164 -18.54 -26.10 -6.53
N ASN A 165 -18.23 -25.32 -7.57
CA ASN A 165 -17.79 -25.85 -8.84
C ASN A 165 -16.28 -26.16 -8.72
N ILE A 166 -15.94 -27.44 -8.68
CA ILE A 166 -14.56 -27.90 -8.45
C ILE A 166 -13.98 -28.47 -9.76
N PRO A 167 -12.85 -27.92 -10.23
CA PRO A 167 -12.16 -28.44 -11.41
C PRO A 167 -11.53 -29.83 -11.17
N PRO A 168 -11.16 -30.58 -12.22
CA PRO A 168 -10.31 -31.76 -12.10
C PRO A 168 -9.00 -31.45 -11.36
N LEU A 169 -8.42 -32.44 -10.68
CA LEU A 169 -7.20 -32.27 -9.85
C LEU A 169 -6.02 -31.64 -10.62
N SER A 170 -5.81 -32.07 -11.86
CA SER A 170 -4.78 -31.54 -12.75
C SER A 170 -4.99 -30.05 -13.04
N GLU A 171 -6.24 -29.64 -13.25
CA GLU A 171 -6.59 -28.24 -13.48
C GLU A 171 -6.45 -27.40 -12.20
N GLN A 172 -6.84 -27.94 -11.02
CA GLN A 172 -6.60 -27.28 -9.72
C GLN A 172 -5.09 -26.97 -9.52
N LYS A 173 -4.23 -27.97 -9.74
CA LYS A 173 -2.76 -27.81 -9.63
C LYS A 173 -2.24 -26.76 -10.61
N ARG A 174 -2.75 -26.75 -11.84
CA ARG A 174 -2.33 -25.78 -12.88
C ARG A 174 -2.78 -24.37 -12.55
N ILE A 175 -4.01 -24.17 -12.06
CA ILE A 175 -4.54 -22.88 -11.60
C ILE A 175 -3.67 -22.35 -10.45
N VAL A 176 -3.38 -23.18 -9.45
CA VAL A 176 -2.51 -22.81 -8.33
C VAL A 176 -1.13 -22.37 -8.82
N LYS A 177 -0.50 -23.16 -9.72
CA LYS A 177 0.81 -22.83 -10.28
C LYS A 177 0.80 -21.47 -10.98
N ILE A 178 -0.21 -21.17 -11.77
CA ILE A 178 -0.36 -19.89 -12.47
C ILE A 178 -0.51 -18.76 -11.47
N LEU A 179 -1.48 -18.83 -10.56
CA LEU A 179 -1.77 -17.76 -9.62
C LEU A 179 -0.63 -17.52 -8.62
N SER A 180 0.02 -18.58 -8.14
CA SER A 180 1.23 -18.44 -7.29
C SER A 180 2.41 -17.78 -8.01
N THR A 181 2.50 -17.93 -9.34
CA THR A 181 3.52 -17.19 -10.12
C THR A 181 3.25 -15.69 -10.09
N TRP A 182 1.98 -15.29 -10.18
CA TRP A 182 1.58 -13.89 -10.03
C TRP A 182 1.86 -13.35 -8.63
N ASP A 183 1.55 -14.13 -7.57
CA ASP A 183 1.85 -13.74 -6.20
C ASP A 183 3.34 -13.52 -5.98
N LYS A 184 4.17 -14.40 -6.54
CA LYS A 184 5.61 -14.25 -6.49
C LYS A 184 6.08 -12.99 -7.21
N ALA A 185 5.54 -12.69 -8.40
CA ALA A 185 5.87 -11.47 -9.15
C ALA A 185 5.48 -10.21 -8.38
N ILE A 186 4.28 -10.19 -7.76
CA ILE A 186 3.79 -9.10 -6.91
C ILE A 186 4.74 -8.91 -5.72
N SER A 187 5.03 -9.97 -4.97
CA SER A 187 5.91 -9.91 -3.78
C SER A 187 7.33 -9.43 -4.11
N VAL A 188 7.90 -9.88 -5.23
CA VAL A 188 9.21 -9.41 -5.71
C VAL A 188 9.16 -7.93 -6.06
N THR A 189 8.10 -7.48 -6.75
CA THR A 189 7.94 -6.07 -7.13
C THR A 189 7.74 -5.17 -5.90
N GLU A 190 6.99 -5.62 -4.88
CA GLU A 190 6.82 -4.92 -3.59
C GLU A 190 8.16 -4.74 -2.87
N LYS A 191 8.98 -5.79 -2.82
CA LYS A 191 10.33 -5.72 -2.22
C LYS A 191 11.25 -4.76 -2.98
N LEU A 192 11.22 -4.81 -4.31
CA LEU A 192 12.00 -3.88 -5.14
C LEU A 192 11.56 -2.43 -4.89
N LEU A 193 10.26 -2.16 -4.86
CA LEU A 193 9.71 -0.83 -4.57
C LEU A 193 10.18 -0.32 -3.20
N ALA A 194 10.04 -1.13 -2.15
CA ALA A 194 10.48 -0.78 -0.80
C ALA A 194 11.99 -0.49 -0.74
N ASN A 195 12.81 -1.31 -1.41
CA ASN A 195 14.25 -1.12 -1.48
C ASN A 195 14.62 0.18 -2.23
N SER A 196 14.00 0.45 -3.39
CA SER A 196 14.24 1.68 -4.17
C SER A 196 13.84 2.93 -3.40
N GLN A 197 12.73 2.90 -2.65
CA GLN A 197 12.30 3.99 -1.78
C GLN A 197 13.32 4.24 -0.64
N GLN A 198 13.80 3.18 0.00
CA GLN A 198 14.82 3.28 1.06
C GLN A 198 16.16 3.80 0.52
N GLN A 199 16.60 3.28 -0.63
CA GLN A 199 17.83 3.73 -1.30
C GLN A 199 17.75 5.21 -1.69
N LYS A 200 16.63 5.65 -2.30
CA LYS A 200 16.40 7.06 -2.61
C LYS A 200 16.49 7.94 -1.37
N LYS A 201 15.83 7.53 -0.27
CA LYS A 201 15.88 8.29 1.01
C LYS A 201 17.32 8.45 1.52
N ALA A 202 18.08 7.36 1.56
CA ALA A 202 19.48 7.38 1.99
C ALA A 202 20.38 8.22 1.06
N LEU A 203 20.18 8.06 -0.26
CA LEU A 203 20.93 8.79 -1.26
C LEU A 203 20.64 10.30 -1.20
N MET A 204 19.38 10.69 -1.04
CA MET A 204 18.98 12.07 -0.89
C MET A 204 19.67 12.71 0.33
N GLN A 205 19.66 12.04 1.49
CA GLN A 205 20.34 12.55 2.70
C GLN A 205 21.84 12.75 2.50
N GLN A 206 22.50 11.89 1.72
CA GLN A 206 23.93 11.99 1.47
C GLN A 206 24.27 13.10 0.44
N LEU A 207 23.46 13.23 -0.62
CA LEU A 207 23.74 14.13 -1.73
C LEU A 207 23.38 15.59 -1.40
N VAL A 208 22.22 15.85 -0.78
CA VAL A 208 21.81 17.24 -0.46
C VAL A 208 22.58 17.85 0.70
N THR A 209 23.34 17.04 1.45
CA THR A 209 24.22 17.49 2.54
C THR A 209 25.71 17.49 2.18
N GLY A 210 26.07 17.13 0.94
CA GLY A 210 27.46 17.04 0.50
C GLY A 210 28.28 15.91 1.12
N LYS A 211 27.66 15.05 1.96
CA LYS A 211 28.36 13.87 2.54
C LYS A 211 28.85 12.90 1.47
N LYS A 212 28.18 12.85 0.35
CA LYS A 212 28.60 12.12 -0.86
C LYS A 212 28.63 13.07 -2.03
N ARG A 213 29.76 13.14 -2.71
CA ARG A 213 29.94 13.95 -3.91
C ARG A 213 29.88 13.06 -5.15
N LEU A 214 29.19 13.53 -6.17
CA LEU A 214 29.06 12.83 -7.45
C LEU A 214 30.28 13.05 -8.34
N LEU A 215 30.32 12.31 -9.45
CA LEU A 215 31.25 12.53 -10.54
C LEU A 215 30.59 13.45 -11.58
N ASP A 216 31.39 14.32 -12.18
CA ASP A 216 30.99 15.15 -13.32
C ASP A 216 30.89 14.30 -14.61
N GLU A 217 30.70 14.95 -15.75
CA GLU A 217 30.59 14.30 -17.07
C GLU A 217 31.88 13.64 -17.53
N ASN A 218 33.03 14.10 -17.00
CA ASN A 218 34.36 13.59 -17.31
C ASN A 218 34.81 12.49 -16.33
N GLY A 219 33.95 12.08 -15.41
CA GLY A 219 34.26 11.09 -14.38
C GLY A 219 35.10 11.67 -13.22
N VAL A 220 35.27 12.99 -13.13
CA VAL A 220 35.99 13.65 -12.06
C VAL A 220 35.02 13.99 -10.92
N ARG A 221 35.43 13.72 -9.68
CA ARG A 221 34.60 14.03 -8.52
C ARG A 221 34.51 15.53 -8.29
N PHE A 222 33.28 16.05 -8.10
CA PHE A 222 33.12 17.43 -7.69
C PHE A 222 33.87 17.70 -6.38
N SER A 223 34.76 18.71 -6.37
CA SER A 223 35.64 19.05 -5.24
C SER A 223 35.47 20.48 -4.74
N GLY A 224 34.71 21.33 -5.45
CA GLY A 224 34.45 22.70 -5.04
C GLY A 224 33.78 22.78 -3.66
N GLU A 225 34.16 23.79 -2.87
CA GLU A 225 33.57 24.01 -1.57
C GLU A 225 32.12 24.49 -1.68
N TRP A 226 31.23 23.97 -0.84
CA TRP A 226 29.84 24.40 -0.78
C TRP A 226 29.75 25.68 0.07
N LYS A 227 28.99 26.64 -0.42
CA LYS A 227 28.82 27.92 0.27
C LYS A 227 27.55 27.89 1.11
N ARG A 228 27.64 28.19 2.42
CA ARG A 228 26.46 28.35 3.25
C ARG A 228 25.76 29.65 2.94
N VAL A 229 24.48 29.57 2.57
CA VAL A 229 23.67 30.72 2.16
C VAL A 229 22.27 30.61 2.75
N LYS A 230 21.63 31.78 2.99
CA LYS A 230 20.21 31.82 3.35
C LYS A 230 19.34 31.70 2.08
N LEU A 231 18.25 30.96 2.16
CA LEU A 231 17.36 30.74 1.03
C LEU A 231 16.79 32.05 0.47
N GLY A 232 16.46 33.03 1.33
CA GLY A 232 15.99 34.34 0.91
C GLY A 232 16.99 35.17 0.10
N ALA A 233 18.29 34.84 0.15
CA ALA A 233 19.30 35.51 -0.67
C ALA A 233 19.32 34.98 -2.12
N ILE A 234 18.94 33.74 -2.33
CA ILE A 234 19.06 33.00 -3.62
C ILE A 234 17.71 32.61 -4.25
N ALA A 235 16.59 33.03 -3.63
CA ALA A 235 15.25 32.83 -4.16
C ALA A 235 14.31 33.96 -3.74
N ASP A 236 13.30 34.23 -4.59
CA ASP A 236 12.19 35.11 -4.25
C ASP A 236 11.07 34.27 -3.62
N ILE A 237 10.68 34.62 -2.39
CA ILE A 237 9.74 33.82 -1.59
C ILE A 237 8.55 34.67 -1.19
N ASN A 238 7.37 34.24 -1.60
CA ASN A 238 6.12 34.93 -1.34
C ASN A 238 5.01 33.94 -1.02
N SER A 239 4.08 34.32 -0.14
CA SER A 239 2.84 33.55 0.07
C SER A 239 1.85 33.76 -1.06
N GLY A 240 1.03 32.75 -1.31
CA GLY A 240 -0.12 32.87 -2.17
C GLY A 240 -1.24 33.70 -1.58
N GLY A 241 -2.40 33.67 -2.21
CA GLY A 241 -3.60 34.36 -1.77
C GLY A 241 -4.86 33.54 -2.01
N THR A 242 -5.89 33.79 -1.20
CA THR A 242 -7.17 33.15 -1.35
C THR A 242 -8.25 34.20 -1.57
N PRO A 243 -8.83 34.29 -2.77
CA PRO A 243 -10.01 35.10 -3.02
C PRO A 243 -11.17 34.69 -2.13
N LYS A 244 -12.13 35.58 -1.87
CA LYS A 244 -13.31 35.27 -1.06
C LYS A 244 -14.07 34.10 -1.70
N SER A 245 -14.21 32.99 -0.97
CA SER A 245 -14.85 31.75 -1.46
C SER A 245 -16.36 31.89 -1.73
N THR A 246 -17.00 32.94 -1.18
CA THR A 246 -18.41 33.24 -1.37
C THR A 246 -18.73 33.97 -2.69
N VAL A 247 -17.71 34.39 -3.44
CA VAL A 247 -17.87 35.09 -4.72
C VAL A 247 -17.54 34.10 -5.85
N GLU A 248 -18.58 33.53 -6.45
CA GLU A 248 -18.43 32.49 -7.49
C GLU A 248 -17.64 32.98 -8.71
N GLU A 249 -17.76 34.24 -9.08
CA GLU A 249 -17.09 34.88 -10.22
C GLU A 249 -15.55 34.88 -10.11
N TYR A 250 -15.00 34.64 -8.92
CA TYR A 250 -13.56 34.56 -8.72
C TYR A 250 -12.99 33.21 -9.12
N TYR A 251 -13.82 32.19 -9.30
CA TYR A 251 -13.47 30.82 -9.57
C TYR A 251 -13.99 30.32 -10.91
N GLY A 252 -13.52 29.17 -11.37
CA GLY A 252 -13.94 28.56 -12.63
C GLY A 252 -13.28 29.12 -13.89
N GLY A 253 -12.22 29.92 -13.73
CA GLY A 253 -11.43 30.43 -14.85
C GLY A 253 -10.39 29.43 -15.38
N ASN A 254 -9.28 29.97 -15.88
CA ASN A 254 -8.19 29.19 -16.50
C ASN A 254 -6.85 29.25 -15.75
N ILE A 255 -6.80 29.96 -14.63
CA ILE A 255 -5.58 30.12 -13.82
C ILE A 255 -5.57 29.05 -12.73
N PRO A 256 -4.67 28.03 -12.79
CA PRO A 256 -4.62 26.99 -11.76
C PRO A 256 -4.34 27.58 -10.37
N TRP A 257 -5.15 27.22 -9.37
CA TRP A 257 -5.00 27.67 -8.00
C TRP A 257 -4.76 26.48 -7.06
N VAL A 258 -3.51 26.38 -6.57
CA VAL A 258 -3.05 25.25 -5.78
C VAL A 258 -3.53 25.38 -4.34
N SER A 259 -4.17 24.35 -3.84
CA SER A 259 -4.52 24.12 -2.45
C SER A 259 -3.57 23.07 -1.82
N ILE A 260 -3.65 22.89 -0.50
CA ILE A 260 -2.89 21.84 0.20
C ILE A 260 -3.30 20.44 -0.29
N SER A 261 -4.58 20.21 -0.63
CA SER A 261 -5.05 18.94 -1.17
C SER A 261 -4.39 18.60 -2.52
N ASP A 262 -4.20 19.59 -3.39
CA ASP A 262 -3.50 19.38 -4.66
C ASP A 262 -2.04 18.94 -4.45
N MET A 263 -1.33 19.53 -3.47
CA MET A 263 0.05 19.15 -3.14
C MET A 263 0.16 17.73 -2.58
N THR A 264 -0.82 17.29 -1.79
CA THR A 264 -0.82 15.94 -1.22
C THR A 264 -1.24 14.86 -2.23
N SER A 265 -1.97 15.23 -3.28
CA SER A 265 -2.42 14.35 -4.36
C SER A 265 -1.38 14.20 -5.47
N ASN A 266 -0.55 15.23 -5.71
CA ASN A 266 0.48 15.30 -6.74
C ASN A 266 1.87 15.27 -6.09
N VAL A 267 2.63 14.20 -6.28
CA VAL A 267 3.88 13.97 -5.52
C VAL A 267 4.95 15.02 -5.81
N LYS A 268 5.22 15.36 -7.07
CA LYS A 268 6.33 16.28 -7.43
C LYS A 268 5.87 17.45 -8.29
N TRP A 269 5.16 17.19 -9.38
CA TRP A 269 4.80 18.20 -10.39
C TRP A 269 3.31 18.51 -10.37
N ILE A 270 2.96 19.81 -10.30
CA ILE A 270 1.57 20.27 -10.38
C ILE A 270 1.35 20.98 -11.70
N ALA A 271 0.53 20.39 -12.57
CA ALA A 271 0.07 20.95 -13.84
C ALA A 271 -1.39 21.35 -13.83
N THR A 272 -2.22 20.65 -13.03
CA THR A 272 -3.65 20.84 -12.89
C THR A 272 -4.02 20.90 -11.42
N THR A 273 -5.12 21.59 -11.11
CA THR A 273 -5.63 21.82 -9.74
C THR A 273 -7.11 21.52 -9.68
N GLU A 274 -7.65 21.28 -8.50
CA GLU A 274 -9.08 21.12 -8.30
C GLU A 274 -9.84 22.43 -8.62
N LYS A 275 -9.24 23.58 -8.27
CA LYS A 275 -9.83 24.90 -8.47
C LYS A 275 -8.98 25.76 -9.39
N TYR A 276 -9.65 26.62 -10.15
CA TYR A 276 -9.05 27.60 -11.03
C TYR A 276 -9.59 28.99 -10.71
N LEU A 277 -8.76 30.02 -10.83
CA LEU A 277 -9.18 31.41 -10.67
C LEU A 277 -9.49 32.04 -12.03
N THR A 278 -10.39 33.02 -12.00
CA THR A 278 -10.54 34.01 -13.07
C THR A 278 -9.51 35.13 -12.88
N GLU A 279 -9.31 35.97 -13.90
CA GLU A 279 -8.51 37.20 -13.76
C GLU A 279 -9.08 38.12 -12.66
N LEU A 280 -10.39 38.20 -12.53
CA LEU A 280 -11.05 38.95 -11.45
C LEU A 280 -10.70 38.34 -10.08
N GLY A 281 -10.73 37.02 -9.95
CA GLY A 281 -10.33 36.32 -8.73
C GLY A 281 -8.86 36.55 -8.37
N LEU A 282 -7.97 36.47 -9.36
CA LEU A 282 -6.54 36.79 -9.17
C LEU A 282 -6.36 38.20 -8.63
N ASN A 283 -6.99 39.19 -9.22
CA ASN A 283 -6.84 40.60 -8.89
C ASN A 283 -7.60 41.02 -7.61
N SER A 284 -8.50 40.19 -7.11
CA SER A 284 -9.31 40.49 -5.92
C SER A 284 -8.62 40.15 -4.59
N SER A 285 -7.43 39.53 -4.63
CA SER A 285 -6.72 39.04 -3.45
C SER A 285 -5.21 39.28 -3.55
N SER A 286 -4.47 38.80 -2.55
CA SER A 286 -3.00 38.77 -2.57
C SER A 286 -2.43 37.62 -3.44
N ALA A 287 -3.29 36.89 -4.16
CA ALA A 287 -2.86 35.83 -5.07
C ALA A 287 -1.95 36.42 -6.16
N ARG A 288 -0.92 35.66 -6.50
CA ARG A 288 0.05 36.03 -7.54
C ARG A 288 0.42 34.81 -8.37
N ILE A 289 0.79 35.06 -9.62
CA ILE A 289 1.24 33.99 -10.51
C ILE A 289 2.69 33.63 -10.17
N TYR A 290 2.91 32.37 -9.94
CA TYR A 290 4.23 31.75 -9.88
C TYR A 290 4.55 31.15 -11.24
N PRO A 291 5.69 31.48 -11.85
CA PRO A 291 6.08 30.91 -13.15
C PRO A 291 6.37 29.41 -13.00
N LYS A 292 6.29 28.71 -14.13
CA LYS A 292 6.79 27.33 -14.25
C LYS A 292 8.17 27.20 -13.59
N ASN A 293 8.43 26.05 -12.97
CA ASN A 293 9.64 25.73 -12.20
C ASN A 293 9.77 26.48 -10.86
N SER A 294 8.75 27.21 -10.40
CA SER A 294 8.69 27.66 -9.01
C SER A 294 8.46 26.44 -8.09
N VAL A 295 9.12 26.45 -6.93
CA VAL A 295 8.91 25.43 -5.91
C VAL A 295 7.81 25.89 -4.96
N LEU A 296 6.81 25.05 -4.74
CA LEU A 296 5.71 25.28 -3.82
C LEU A 296 6.00 24.61 -2.49
N TYR A 297 5.76 25.32 -1.38
CA TYR A 297 6.10 24.83 -0.06
C TYR A 297 4.98 25.12 0.95
N ALA A 298 4.43 24.07 1.57
CA ALA A 298 3.32 24.18 2.50
C ALA A 298 3.77 24.67 3.88
N MET A 299 3.12 25.73 4.37
CA MET A 299 3.38 26.34 5.69
C MET A 299 2.46 25.85 6.79
N TYR A 300 1.24 25.39 6.44
CA TYR A 300 0.19 24.95 7.37
C TYR A 300 -0.32 23.56 6.98
N ALA A 301 -1.10 22.93 7.84
CA ALA A 301 -1.73 21.64 7.65
C ALA A 301 -0.72 20.52 7.32
N SER A 302 -0.23 20.44 6.10
CA SER A 302 0.79 19.48 5.66
C SER A 302 2.18 20.13 5.62
N ILE A 303 2.64 20.67 6.74
CA ILE A 303 3.91 21.42 6.84
C ILE A 303 5.07 20.64 6.22
N GLY A 304 5.83 21.33 5.36
CA GLY A 304 6.99 20.75 4.69
C GLY A 304 6.67 19.93 3.44
N GLU A 305 5.38 19.83 3.04
CA GLU A 305 5.07 19.31 1.71
C GLU A 305 5.60 20.25 0.65
N CYS A 306 6.18 19.67 -0.39
CA CYS A 306 6.88 20.37 -1.44
C CYS A 306 6.46 19.84 -2.81
N SER A 307 6.24 20.76 -3.75
CA SER A 307 5.92 20.43 -5.15
C SER A 307 6.58 21.43 -6.10
N ILE A 308 6.58 21.16 -7.39
CA ILE A 308 7.11 22.03 -8.43
C ILE A 308 5.98 22.42 -9.38
N ALA A 309 5.88 23.69 -9.71
CA ALA A 309 4.95 24.19 -10.71
C ALA A 309 5.35 23.72 -12.11
N ALA A 310 4.54 22.88 -12.73
CA ALA A 310 4.75 22.40 -14.11
C ALA A 310 4.28 23.41 -15.16
N VAL A 311 3.42 24.34 -14.76
CA VAL A 311 2.86 25.45 -15.55
C VAL A 311 2.87 26.72 -14.69
N ASN A 312 2.57 27.87 -15.29
CA ASN A 312 2.29 29.08 -14.53
C ASN A 312 1.02 28.87 -13.72
N LEU A 313 1.07 29.12 -12.41
CA LEU A 313 -0.05 28.85 -11.50
C LEU A 313 -0.02 29.83 -10.33
N THR A 314 -1.07 29.82 -9.52
CA THR A 314 -1.17 30.55 -8.24
C THR A 314 -1.46 29.57 -7.11
N SER A 315 -1.42 30.02 -5.86
CA SER A 315 -1.65 29.17 -4.70
C SER A 315 -2.42 29.87 -3.59
N SER A 316 -2.95 29.08 -2.67
CA SER A 316 -3.55 29.58 -1.43
C SER A 316 -2.51 30.25 -0.54
N GLN A 317 -2.95 31.07 0.44
CA GLN A 317 -2.06 31.70 1.42
C GLN A 317 -1.30 30.69 2.31
N ALA A 318 -1.72 29.43 2.35
CA ALA A 318 -1.06 28.37 3.11
C ALA A 318 0.20 27.84 2.43
N ILE A 319 0.49 28.28 1.21
CA ILE A 319 1.57 27.79 0.37
C ILE A 319 2.47 28.96 -0.03
N LEU A 320 3.78 28.77 0.14
CA LEU A 320 4.80 29.66 -0.41
C LEU A 320 5.12 29.25 -1.84
N GLY A 321 5.17 30.23 -2.73
CA GLY A 321 5.84 30.10 -4.01
C GLY A 321 7.27 30.59 -3.88
N ILE A 322 8.20 29.72 -4.17
CA ILE A 322 9.65 29.98 -4.11
C ILE A 322 10.19 29.97 -5.54
N ARG A 323 10.61 31.13 -6.02
CA ARG A 323 11.22 31.28 -7.34
C ARG A 323 12.75 31.30 -7.18
N PRO A 324 13.46 30.24 -7.59
CA PRO A 324 14.91 30.23 -7.54
C PRO A 324 15.52 31.29 -8.47
N LYS A 325 16.63 31.89 -8.06
CA LYS A 325 17.50 32.70 -8.92
C LYS A 325 18.45 31.79 -9.72
N ASP A 326 19.19 32.34 -10.68
CA ASP A 326 20.04 31.57 -11.62
C ASP A 326 21.09 30.67 -10.93
N CYS A 327 21.48 30.99 -9.70
CA CYS A 327 22.44 30.22 -8.92
C CYS A 327 21.81 28.97 -8.24
N LEU A 328 20.50 28.82 -8.29
CA LEU A 328 19.77 27.75 -7.57
C LEU A 328 18.90 26.94 -8.55
N ASN A 329 19.19 25.64 -8.67
CA ASN A 329 18.36 24.71 -9.44
C ASN A 329 17.08 24.38 -8.67
N TYR A 330 15.92 24.49 -9.31
CA TYR A 330 14.61 24.28 -8.69
C TYR A 330 14.37 22.83 -8.24
N GLU A 331 14.88 21.82 -8.97
CA GLU A 331 14.74 20.42 -8.54
C GLU A 331 15.68 20.11 -7.36
N PHE A 332 16.90 20.67 -7.34
CA PHE A 332 17.78 20.56 -6.19
C PHE A 332 17.12 21.18 -4.95
N LEU A 333 16.52 22.36 -5.09
CA LEU A 333 15.76 23.01 -4.01
C LEU A 333 14.59 22.13 -3.53
N TYR A 334 13.84 21.54 -4.45
CA TYR A 334 12.76 20.61 -4.12
C TYR A 334 13.26 19.44 -3.25
N PHE A 335 14.35 18.79 -3.64
CA PHE A 335 14.93 17.68 -2.85
C PHE A 335 15.50 18.14 -1.52
N TYR A 336 16.13 19.29 -1.49
CA TYR A 336 16.62 19.89 -0.25
C TYR A 336 15.48 20.15 0.73
N LEU A 337 14.42 20.85 0.32
CA LEU A 337 13.26 21.14 1.17
C LEU A 337 12.52 19.85 1.58
N THR A 338 12.39 18.89 0.68
CA THR A 338 11.81 17.59 1.00
C THR A 338 12.62 16.85 2.07
N SER A 339 13.95 16.97 2.05
CA SER A 339 14.82 16.35 3.06
C SER A 339 14.64 16.93 4.47
N LEU A 340 14.18 18.17 4.57
CA LEU A 340 13.92 18.84 5.85
C LEU A 340 12.60 18.45 6.50
N LYS A 341 11.67 17.85 5.75
CA LYS A 341 10.28 17.59 6.18
C LYS A 341 10.20 16.85 7.52
N GLU A 342 10.96 15.77 7.69
CA GLU A 342 10.94 14.99 8.94
C GLU A 342 11.50 15.80 10.13
N LYS A 343 12.56 16.56 9.91
CA LYS A 343 13.16 17.43 10.94
C LYS A 343 12.18 18.50 11.41
N ILE A 344 11.48 19.13 10.47
CA ILE A 344 10.48 20.16 10.77
C ILE A 344 9.27 19.58 11.51
N LYS A 345 8.79 18.40 11.10
CA LYS A 345 7.70 17.69 11.80
C LYS A 345 8.06 17.38 13.26
N LEU A 346 9.27 16.90 13.52
CA LEU A 346 9.74 16.58 14.86
C LEU A 346 9.81 17.83 15.75
N GLN A 347 10.27 18.96 15.21
CA GLN A 347 10.29 20.24 15.92
C GLN A 347 8.88 20.73 16.25
N GLY A 348 7.91 20.54 15.36
CA GLY A 348 6.50 20.88 15.60
C GLY A 348 5.83 20.03 16.69
N GLN A 349 6.17 18.75 16.79
CA GLN A 349 5.65 17.86 17.84
C GLN A 349 6.18 18.18 19.24
N GLN A 350 7.35 18.80 19.34
CA GLN A 350 7.94 19.24 20.63
C GLN A 350 7.40 20.58 21.13
N GLY A 351 6.32 21.09 20.53
CA GLY A 351 5.61 22.29 21.02
C GLY A 351 6.28 23.63 20.69
N THR A 352 7.39 23.63 19.95
CA THR A 352 8.16 24.85 19.67
C THR A 352 7.71 25.60 18.40
N GLN A 353 7.06 24.93 17.42
CA GLN A 353 6.55 25.58 16.21
C GLN A 353 5.45 24.79 15.51
N SER A 354 4.22 25.25 15.61
CA SER A 354 3.08 24.65 14.90
C SER A 354 2.86 25.17 13.47
N ASN A 355 3.49 26.29 13.10
CA ASN A 355 3.31 26.94 11.79
C ASN A 355 4.61 27.57 11.29
N LEU A 356 4.87 27.49 9.99
CA LEU A 356 5.92 28.22 9.30
C LEU A 356 5.36 29.52 8.73
N ASN A 357 6.24 30.48 8.44
CA ASN A 357 5.93 31.67 7.67
C ASN A 357 7.04 32.00 6.68
N ALA A 358 6.78 32.91 5.77
CA ALA A 358 7.75 33.28 4.73
C ALA A 358 9.08 33.79 5.28
N GLY A 359 9.05 34.53 6.39
CA GLY A 359 10.27 35.05 7.06
C GLY A 359 11.16 33.90 7.52
N MET A 360 10.56 32.89 8.17
CA MET A 360 11.31 31.74 8.69
C MET A 360 11.91 30.89 7.53
N VAL A 361 11.19 30.72 6.45
CA VAL A 361 11.69 29.97 5.28
C VAL A 361 12.82 30.74 4.56
N LYS A 362 12.78 32.07 4.55
CA LYS A 362 13.88 32.89 4.04
C LYS A 362 15.18 32.69 4.83
N GLU A 363 15.09 32.41 6.13
CA GLU A 363 16.22 32.14 7.01
C GLU A 363 16.76 30.71 6.94
N PHE A 364 16.13 29.80 6.16
CA PHE A 364 16.68 28.46 5.97
C PHE A 364 18.07 28.55 5.36
N GLU A 365 19.04 27.96 6.06
CA GLU A 365 20.42 27.88 5.59
C GLU A 365 20.64 26.59 4.85
N LEU A 366 21.23 26.66 3.66
CA LEU A 366 21.66 25.51 2.89
C LEU A 366 23.12 25.68 2.45
N ASP A 367 23.80 24.54 2.41
CA ASP A 367 25.12 24.46 1.81
C ASP A 367 24.94 24.30 0.30
N LEU A 368 25.29 25.33 -0.48
CA LEU A 368 24.99 25.46 -1.90
C LEU A 368 26.20 25.01 -2.75
N PRO A 369 26.08 23.90 -3.50
CA PRO A 369 27.10 23.50 -4.48
C PRO A 369 27.06 24.36 -5.75
N SER A 370 28.01 24.14 -6.65
CA SER A 370 27.96 24.73 -7.98
C SER A 370 26.67 24.31 -8.70
N ILE A 371 26.16 25.16 -9.61
CA ILE A 371 24.93 24.88 -10.37
C ILE A 371 25.01 23.56 -11.14
N ARG A 372 26.18 23.19 -11.67
CA ARG A 372 26.42 21.92 -12.36
C ARG A 372 26.24 20.72 -11.41
N GLU A 373 26.77 20.83 -10.19
CA GLU A 373 26.62 19.77 -9.19
C GLU A 373 25.17 19.66 -8.71
N GLN A 374 24.47 20.79 -8.48
CA GLN A 374 23.04 20.80 -8.17
C GLN A 374 22.22 20.08 -9.25
N GLN A 375 22.47 20.38 -10.52
CA GLN A 375 21.82 19.73 -11.65
C GLN A 375 22.09 18.21 -11.66
N LYS A 376 23.33 17.81 -11.40
CA LYS A 376 23.70 16.38 -11.36
C LYS A 376 23.02 15.65 -10.18
N ILE A 377 22.97 16.27 -9.00
CA ILE A 377 22.25 15.73 -7.84
C ILE A 377 20.77 15.60 -8.15
N ALA A 378 20.16 16.64 -8.70
CA ALA A 378 18.75 16.64 -9.09
C ALA A 378 18.45 15.54 -10.12
N ALA A 379 19.28 15.38 -11.14
CA ALA A 379 19.11 14.34 -12.16
C ALA A 379 19.15 12.93 -11.56
N VAL A 380 20.09 12.64 -10.65
CA VAL A 380 20.19 11.33 -9.98
C VAL A 380 18.96 11.04 -9.12
N LEU A 381 18.50 12.01 -8.34
CA LEU A 381 17.33 11.84 -7.48
C LEU A 381 16.02 11.76 -8.29
N SER A 382 15.92 12.51 -9.40
CA SER A 382 14.76 12.44 -10.30
C SER A 382 14.71 11.11 -11.07
N ALA A 383 15.85 10.51 -11.40
CA ALA A 383 15.91 9.16 -11.97
C ALA A 383 15.41 8.11 -10.97
N ALA A 384 15.76 8.24 -9.68
CA ALA A 384 15.23 7.38 -8.62
C ALA A 384 13.69 7.55 -8.45
N ASP A 385 13.16 8.77 -8.57
CA ASP A 385 11.70 9.02 -8.56
C ASP A 385 11.00 8.32 -9.74
N ALA A 386 11.59 8.38 -10.94
CA ALA A 386 11.05 7.74 -12.13
C ALA A 386 11.03 6.21 -12.00
N GLU A 387 12.08 5.62 -11.42
CA GLU A 387 12.14 4.18 -11.12
C GLU A 387 11.04 3.77 -10.15
N ILE A 388 10.89 4.48 -9.02
CA ILE A 388 9.85 4.23 -8.01
C ILE A 388 8.47 4.31 -8.66
N SER A 389 8.17 5.37 -9.43
CA SER A 389 6.89 5.52 -10.13
C SER A 389 6.61 4.38 -11.12
N THR A 390 7.65 3.90 -11.81
CA THR A 390 7.54 2.75 -12.73
C THR A 390 7.20 1.47 -11.97
N LEU A 391 7.84 1.23 -10.82
CA LEU A 391 7.55 0.07 -9.97
C LEU A 391 6.13 0.13 -9.37
N GLU A 392 5.67 1.30 -8.94
CA GLU A 392 4.30 1.51 -8.44
C GLU A 392 3.25 1.19 -9.51
N LYS A 393 3.43 1.69 -10.72
CA LYS A 393 2.54 1.39 -11.86
C LYS A 393 2.55 -0.10 -12.21
N LYS A 394 3.74 -0.71 -12.25
CA LYS A 394 3.89 -2.15 -12.50
C LYS A 394 3.18 -2.98 -11.44
N LEU A 395 3.32 -2.62 -10.16
CA LEU A 395 2.68 -3.31 -9.05
C LEU A 395 1.14 -3.22 -9.14
N ALA A 396 0.61 -2.05 -9.44
CA ALA A 396 -0.83 -1.86 -9.66
C ALA A 396 -1.34 -2.74 -10.83
N CYS A 397 -0.65 -2.71 -11.97
CA CYS A 397 -0.99 -3.54 -13.13
C CYS A 397 -0.97 -5.04 -12.79
N LEU A 398 0.07 -5.54 -12.13
CA LEU A 398 0.17 -6.95 -11.73
C LEU A 398 -0.99 -7.38 -10.81
N ARG A 399 -1.39 -6.51 -9.87
CA ARG A 399 -2.52 -6.80 -8.97
C ARG A 399 -3.85 -6.86 -9.71
N ASP A 400 -4.10 -5.92 -10.62
CA ASP A 400 -5.33 -5.86 -11.41
C ASP A 400 -5.43 -7.04 -12.37
N GLU A 401 -4.34 -7.38 -13.07
CA GLU A 401 -4.27 -8.53 -13.97
C GLU A 401 -4.45 -9.86 -13.23
N LYS A 402 -3.78 -10.04 -12.05
CA LYS A 402 -4.00 -11.22 -11.21
C LYS A 402 -5.46 -11.34 -10.83
N LYS A 403 -6.08 -10.25 -10.36
CA LYS A 403 -7.49 -10.23 -9.95
C LYS A 403 -8.42 -10.62 -11.09
N ALA A 404 -8.22 -10.07 -12.27
CA ALA A 404 -9.04 -10.39 -13.45
C ALA A 404 -8.85 -11.86 -13.89
N LEU A 405 -7.60 -12.33 -13.93
CA LEU A 405 -7.27 -13.72 -14.28
C LEU A 405 -7.86 -14.70 -13.28
N MET A 406 -7.73 -14.43 -11.99
CA MET A 406 -8.27 -15.27 -10.93
C MET A 406 -9.79 -15.42 -11.04
N GLN A 407 -10.52 -14.34 -11.29
CA GLN A 407 -11.97 -14.40 -11.51
C GLN A 407 -12.34 -15.30 -12.70
N GLN A 408 -11.56 -15.27 -13.79
CA GLN A 408 -11.80 -16.11 -14.96
C GLN A 408 -11.48 -17.58 -14.68
N LEU A 409 -10.37 -17.86 -14.00
CA LEU A 409 -9.92 -19.23 -13.71
C LEU A 409 -10.80 -19.93 -12.66
N LEU A 410 -11.17 -19.24 -11.58
CA LEU A 410 -11.98 -19.81 -10.49
C LEU A 410 -13.45 -20.01 -10.88
N THR A 411 -13.91 -19.33 -11.93
CA THR A 411 -15.27 -19.53 -12.47
C THR A 411 -15.33 -20.44 -13.69
N GLY A 412 -14.16 -20.92 -14.18
CA GLY A 412 -14.06 -21.73 -15.38
C GLY A 412 -14.39 -21.00 -16.68
N LYS A 413 -14.56 -19.66 -16.65
CA LYS A 413 -14.71 -18.82 -17.86
C LYS A 413 -13.48 -18.89 -18.75
N ARG A 414 -12.31 -19.07 -18.15
CA ARG A 414 -11.06 -19.37 -18.83
C ARG A 414 -10.55 -20.72 -18.34
N ARG A 415 -10.29 -21.64 -19.27
CA ARG A 415 -9.77 -22.96 -18.96
C ARG A 415 -8.25 -22.98 -19.13
N VAL A 416 -7.57 -23.74 -18.31
CA VAL A 416 -6.13 -23.98 -18.45
C VAL A 416 -5.88 -25.23 -19.30
N LYS A 417 -4.84 -25.17 -20.15
CA LYS A 417 -4.35 -26.36 -20.83
C LYS A 417 -3.62 -27.22 -19.81
N VAL A 418 -4.04 -28.47 -19.70
CA VAL A 418 -3.37 -29.49 -18.90
C VAL A 418 -2.73 -30.46 -19.90
N ASP A 419 -1.40 -30.57 -19.85
CA ASP A 419 -0.68 -31.56 -20.65
C ASP A 419 -1.12 -32.97 -20.18
N GLU A 420 -1.54 -33.82 -21.07
CA GLU A 420 -2.04 -35.19 -20.77
C GLU A 420 -0.97 -36.07 -20.08
N ALA A 421 0.31 -35.66 -20.08
CA ALA A 421 1.41 -36.39 -19.48
C ALA A 421 1.54 -36.26 -17.93
N VAL A 422 0.62 -35.61 -17.24
CA VAL A 422 0.62 -35.45 -15.77
C VAL A 422 -0.63 -36.10 -15.13
N ALA A 423 -1.21 -37.06 -15.77
CA ALA A 423 -2.39 -37.78 -15.28
C ALA A 423 -2.03 -39.14 -14.62
N GLU A 424 -0.93 -39.19 -13.84
CA GLU A 424 -0.63 -40.32 -12.94
C GLU A 424 -0.41 -39.84 -11.50
#